data_0a8581e712a4a49c0d33fa8d2568639a
#
_entry.id   0a8581e712a4a49c0d33fa8d2568639a
#
_cell.length_a   1.000
_cell.length_b   1.000
_cell.length_c   1.000
_cell.angle_alpha   90.00
_cell.angle_beta   90.00
_cell.angle_gamma   90.00
#
_symmetry.space_group_name_H-M   'P 1'
#
loop_
_entity.id
_entity.type
_entity.pdbx_description
1 polymer ?
#
loop_
_entity_poly.entity_id
_entity_poly.type
_entity_poly.pdbx_seq_one_letter_code
_entity_poly.pdbx_strand_id
1 'polypeptide(L)'
;FWGVTESQHLVDVINQTDLVESPDGEDKLGQPMINIAYVNEFGNFEIFLLPYFRERTFSGIDGRFRGSPVVNMETASYLSGNGNNHLDAAFRWSHYMDELDWALSYLEGTDREPRLYKNADGTTLKPVYGQARQASLEIQYTISDWLLKAEVLSKHSDLNGNYWASVTGFE
;
A
#
# COMPACT_ATOMS: atom_id res chain seq x y z
N PHE A 1 0.78 -2.76 10.10
CA PHE A 1 1.87 -2.02 9.44
C PHE A 1 2.89 -3.00 8.90
N TRP A 2 3.30 -2.79 7.65
CA TRP A 2 4.46 -3.41 7.05
C TRP A 2 5.54 -2.34 6.87
N GLY A 3 6.81 -2.75 6.91
CA GLY A 3 7.92 -1.84 6.78
C GLY A 3 8.71 -1.65 8.07
N VAL A 4 9.96 -1.24 7.91
CA VAL A 4 10.94 -1.01 8.97
C VAL A 4 11.43 0.43 9.01
N THR A 5 11.17 1.22 7.95
CA THR A 5 11.55 2.63 7.86
C THR A 5 10.44 3.53 8.42
N GLU A 6 10.80 4.63 9.07
CA GLU A 6 9.87 5.50 9.78
C GLU A 6 9.36 6.65 8.92
N SER A 7 10.22 7.21 8.06
CA SER A 7 9.91 8.40 7.26
C SER A 7 9.21 8.10 5.93
N GLN A 8 9.21 6.84 5.49
CA GLN A 8 8.61 6.39 4.24
C GLN A 8 8.03 5.00 4.44
N HIS A 9 6.75 4.84 4.22
CA HIS A 9 6.06 3.54 4.34
C HIS A 9 5.97 2.87 2.98
N LEU A 10 7.13 2.59 2.38
CA LEU A 10 7.24 2.12 1.00
C LEU A 10 6.50 0.81 0.74
N VAL A 11 6.64 -0.15 1.67
CA VAL A 11 6.09 -1.50 1.51
C VAL A 11 4.71 -1.69 2.14
N ASP A 12 4.22 -0.71 2.92
CA ASP A 12 2.92 -0.80 3.60
C ASP A 12 1.75 -0.56 2.65
N VAL A 13 1.29 -1.63 2.03
CA VAL A 13 0.21 -1.63 1.04
C VAL A 13 -1.03 -2.42 1.47
N ILE A 14 -1.01 -3.01 2.67
CA ILE A 14 -2.15 -3.82 3.13
C ILE A 14 -3.38 -2.95 3.41
N ASN A 15 -3.16 -1.75 3.95
CA ASN A 15 -4.20 -0.75 4.20
C ASN A 15 -4.15 0.38 3.15
N GLN A 16 -5.25 1.12 3.04
CA GLN A 16 -5.33 2.26 2.15
C GLN A 16 -4.80 3.54 2.82
N THR A 17 -4.28 4.47 2.03
CA THR A 17 -3.82 5.77 2.52
C THR A 17 -4.97 6.76 2.69
N ASP A 18 -4.99 7.49 3.81
CA ASP A 18 -5.91 8.58 4.09
C ASP A 18 -5.27 9.94 3.80
N LEU A 19 -5.52 10.48 2.60
CA LEU A 19 -5.00 11.80 2.22
C LEU A 19 -5.84 12.98 2.74
N VAL A 20 -6.94 12.71 3.44
CA VAL A 20 -7.75 13.76 4.07
C VAL A 20 -7.21 14.08 5.46
N GLU A 21 -6.94 13.04 6.25
CA GLU A 21 -6.37 13.19 7.59
C GLU A 21 -4.90 13.60 7.51
N SER A 22 -4.11 12.93 6.68
CA SER A 22 -2.67 13.16 6.55
C SER A 22 -2.26 13.29 5.08
N PRO A 23 -2.09 14.52 4.56
CA PRO A 23 -1.74 14.77 3.17
C PRO A 23 -0.37 14.22 2.75
N ASP A 24 0.52 13.94 3.70
CA ASP A 24 1.82 13.28 3.49
C ASP A 24 1.70 11.77 3.29
N GLY A 25 0.51 11.20 3.58
CA GLY A 25 0.19 9.79 3.35
C GLY A 25 0.61 8.84 4.49
N GLU A 26 0.93 9.38 5.66
CA GLU A 26 1.28 8.57 6.85
C GLU A 26 0.06 7.83 7.41
N ASP A 27 -1.11 8.48 7.42
CA ASP A 27 -2.32 7.87 7.96
C ASP A 27 -2.92 6.82 7.03
N LYS A 28 -3.37 5.73 7.64
CA LYS A 28 -3.92 4.57 6.94
C LYS A 28 -5.36 4.29 7.33
N LEU A 29 -6.15 3.97 6.33
CA LEU A 29 -7.53 3.48 6.47
C LEU A 29 -7.53 1.96 6.52
N GLY A 30 -7.98 1.38 7.62
CA GLY A 30 -8.16 -0.06 7.74
C GLY A 30 -9.14 -0.60 6.71
N GLN A 31 -8.86 -1.80 6.19
CA GLN A 31 -9.72 -2.53 5.28
C GLN A 31 -10.27 -3.79 5.94
N PRO A 32 -11.50 -4.22 5.61
CA PRO A 32 -11.98 -5.54 6.02
C PRO A 32 -11.05 -6.63 5.51
N MET A 33 -10.54 -7.48 6.41
CA MET A 33 -9.64 -8.56 6.03
C MET A 33 -9.78 -9.76 6.94
N ILE A 34 -9.44 -10.92 6.41
CA ILE A 34 -9.17 -12.13 7.18
C ILE A 34 -7.66 -12.30 7.19
N ASN A 35 -7.08 -12.34 8.37
CA ASN A 35 -5.67 -12.66 8.57
C ASN A 35 -5.54 -14.02 9.22
N ILE A 36 -4.71 -14.88 8.63
CA ILE A 36 -4.34 -16.20 9.17
C ILE A 36 -2.83 -16.19 9.37
N ALA A 37 -2.40 -16.32 10.61
CA ALA A 37 -1.00 -16.37 10.98
C ALA A 37 -0.59 -17.74 11.48
N TYR A 38 0.57 -18.22 11.04
CA TYR A 38 1.22 -19.44 11.49
C TYR A 38 2.65 -19.14 11.92
N VAL A 39 2.95 -19.36 13.20
CA VAL A 39 4.26 -19.07 13.79
C VAL A 39 4.96 -20.39 14.11
N ASN A 40 6.20 -20.51 13.66
CA ASN A 40 7.06 -21.66 13.98
C ASN A 40 8.55 -21.23 14.07
N GLU A 41 9.46 -22.19 14.17
CA GLU A 41 10.91 -21.94 14.21
C GLU A 41 11.51 -21.28 12.95
N PHE A 42 10.80 -21.34 11.81
CA PHE A 42 11.21 -20.70 10.55
C PHE A 42 10.60 -19.29 10.37
N GLY A 43 9.89 -18.79 11.38
CA GLY A 43 9.32 -17.46 11.38
C GLY A 43 7.80 -17.41 11.47
N ASN A 44 7.26 -16.24 11.11
CA ASN A 44 5.84 -15.95 11.07
C ASN A 44 5.36 -15.88 9.62
N PHE A 45 4.39 -16.71 9.28
CA PHE A 45 3.76 -16.78 7.97
C PHE A 45 2.34 -16.25 8.08
N GLU A 46 2.00 -15.25 7.28
CA GLU A 46 0.70 -14.60 7.31
C GLU A 46 0.06 -14.61 5.93
N ILE A 47 -1.21 -14.96 5.89
CA ILE A 47 -2.05 -14.85 4.69
C ILE A 47 -3.16 -13.85 4.99
N PHE A 48 -3.36 -12.91 4.08
CA PHE A 48 -4.41 -11.90 4.15
C PHE A 48 -5.37 -12.08 2.98
N LEU A 49 -6.65 -12.14 3.28
CA LEU A 49 -7.72 -12.10 2.30
C LEU A 49 -8.54 -10.83 2.54
N LEU A 50 -8.62 -9.98 1.53
CA LEU A 50 -9.30 -8.68 1.59
C LEU A 50 -10.50 -8.71 0.64
N PRO A 51 -11.71 -9.03 1.14
CA PRO A 51 -12.90 -9.21 0.30
C PRO A 51 -13.52 -7.90 -0.18
N TYR A 52 -13.02 -6.78 0.34
CA TYR A 52 -13.51 -5.45 0.01
C TYR A 52 -12.35 -4.48 -0.11
N PHE A 53 -12.27 -3.78 -1.23
CA PHE A 53 -11.29 -2.72 -1.47
C PHE A 53 -11.83 -1.38 -0.97
N ARG A 54 -11.10 -0.73 -0.08
CA ARG A 54 -11.38 0.63 0.37
C ARG A 54 -10.64 1.63 -0.51
N GLU A 55 -11.38 2.58 -1.07
CA GLU A 55 -10.82 3.62 -1.92
C GLU A 55 -9.93 4.58 -1.12
N ARG A 56 -8.93 5.16 -1.80
CA ARG A 56 -8.13 6.25 -1.24
C ARG A 56 -8.99 7.48 -1.08
N THR A 57 -8.90 8.16 0.06
CA THR A 57 -9.60 9.41 0.29
C THR A 57 -8.87 10.59 -0.35
N PHE A 58 -9.64 11.58 -0.78
CA PHE A 58 -9.13 12.84 -1.30
C PHE A 58 -9.95 14.00 -0.71
N SER A 59 -9.29 15.14 -0.46
CA SER A 59 -9.98 16.33 0.03
C SER A 59 -11.03 16.82 -0.97
N GLY A 60 -12.26 16.99 -0.49
CA GLY A 60 -13.38 17.52 -1.27
C GLY A 60 -13.25 19.00 -1.60
N ILE A 61 -14.29 19.57 -2.28
CA ILE A 61 -14.27 20.96 -2.77
C ILE A 61 -14.06 21.99 -1.66
N ASP A 62 -14.54 21.72 -0.47
CA ASP A 62 -14.41 22.59 0.72
C ASP A 62 -13.18 22.23 1.58
N GLY A 63 -12.42 21.21 1.17
CA GLY A 63 -11.26 20.73 1.91
C GLY A 63 -10.07 21.70 1.84
N ARG A 64 -9.35 21.86 2.95
CA ARG A 64 -8.20 22.77 3.05
C ARG A 64 -7.05 22.40 2.11
N PHE A 65 -6.79 21.10 1.95
CA PHE A 65 -5.69 20.56 1.13
C PHE A 65 -6.16 19.98 -0.20
N ARG A 66 -7.28 20.49 -0.75
CA ARG A 66 -7.81 20.01 -2.03
C ARG A 66 -6.86 20.28 -3.18
N GLY A 67 -6.80 19.32 -4.10
CA GLY A 67 -6.17 19.54 -5.40
C GLY A 67 -6.99 20.45 -6.33
N SER A 68 -6.39 20.89 -7.41
CA SER A 68 -7.08 21.60 -8.49
C SER A 68 -6.67 20.97 -9.83
N PRO A 69 -7.58 20.27 -10.52
CA PRO A 69 -9.01 19.97 -10.20
C PRO A 69 -9.20 19.07 -8.98
N VAL A 70 -10.40 19.14 -8.38
CA VAL A 70 -10.80 18.27 -7.27
C VAL A 70 -11.08 16.87 -7.76
N VAL A 71 -10.76 15.85 -6.95
CA VAL A 71 -11.11 14.45 -7.24
C VAL A 71 -12.56 14.18 -6.81
N ASN A 72 -13.40 13.75 -7.76
CA ASN A 72 -14.76 13.34 -7.48
C ASN A 72 -14.81 11.82 -7.24
N MET A 73 -14.90 11.42 -5.98
CA MET A 73 -14.92 10.01 -5.56
C MET A 73 -16.17 9.26 -6.03
N GLU A 74 -17.30 9.95 -6.24
CA GLU A 74 -18.54 9.33 -6.73
C GLU A 74 -18.38 8.78 -8.16
N THR A 75 -17.37 9.25 -8.89
CA THR A 75 -17.07 8.79 -10.26
C THR A 75 -15.99 7.71 -10.30
N ALA A 76 -15.55 7.19 -9.15
CA ALA A 76 -14.56 6.14 -9.08
C ALA A 76 -14.92 4.93 -9.97
N SER A 77 -13.93 4.34 -10.61
CA SER A 77 -14.13 3.16 -11.43
C SER A 77 -12.96 2.19 -11.34
N TYR A 78 -13.23 0.95 -11.71
CA TYR A 78 -12.33 -0.18 -11.55
C TYR A 78 -12.14 -0.91 -12.86
N LEU A 79 -10.94 -1.42 -13.13
CA LEU A 79 -10.70 -2.31 -14.26
C LEU A 79 -11.19 -3.72 -13.98
N SER A 80 -11.27 -4.12 -12.70
CA SER A 80 -11.88 -5.40 -12.32
C SER A 80 -13.39 -5.36 -12.53
N GLY A 81 -13.99 -6.47 -13.01
CA GLY A 81 -15.44 -6.59 -13.18
C GLY A 81 -16.23 -6.58 -11.87
N ASN A 82 -15.57 -6.77 -10.73
CA ASN A 82 -16.18 -6.85 -9.40
C ASN A 82 -16.14 -5.50 -8.64
N GLY A 83 -15.57 -4.45 -9.23
CA GLY A 83 -15.46 -3.14 -8.58
C GLY A 83 -14.68 -3.22 -7.26
N ASN A 84 -15.22 -2.60 -6.22
CA ASN A 84 -14.65 -2.63 -4.88
C ASN A 84 -14.84 -3.95 -4.11
N ASN A 85 -15.63 -4.90 -4.65
CA ASN A 85 -15.78 -6.26 -4.10
C ASN A 85 -14.79 -7.25 -4.73
N HIS A 86 -13.73 -6.77 -5.34
CA HIS A 86 -12.63 -7.63 -5.79
C HIS A 86 -11.94 -8.25 -4.58
N LEU A 87 -11.71 -9.58 -4.64
CA LEU A 87 -10.96 -10.27 -3.60
C LEU A 87 -9.46 -10.05 -3.84
N ASP A 88 -8.84 -9.27 -2.98
CA ASP A 88 -7.40 -9.10 -2.95
C ASP A 88 -6.78 -10.12 -1.99
N ALA A 89 -5.55 -10.54 -2.26
CA ALA A 89 -4.81 -11.47 -1.41
C ALA A 89 -3.38 -10.99 -1.18
N ALA A 90 -2.87 -11.24 0.02
CA ALA A 90 -1.49 -10.97 0.34
C ALA A 90 -0.89 -12.07 1.22
N PHE A 91 0.41 -12.20 1.12
CA PHE A 91 1.22 -13.12 1.92
C PHE A 91 2.41 -12.35 2.50
N ARG A 92 2.77 -12.65 3.74
CA ARG A 92 3.98 -12.14 4.39
C ARG A 92 4.70 -13.26 5.14
N TRP A 93 6.00 -13.34 4.96
CA TRP A 93 6.87 -14.18 5.74
C TRP A 93 7.92 -13.33 6.40
N SER A 94 7.93 -13.32 7.74
CA SER A 94 8.89 -12.56 8.53
C SER A 94 9.64 -13.50 9.48
N HIS A 95 10.90 -13.19 9.70
CA HIS A 95 11.76 -13.93 10.61
C HIS A 95 12.81 -13.01 11.20
N TYR A 96 13.26 -13.34 12.41
CA TYR A 96 14.40 -12.69 13.04
C TYR A 96 15.49 -13.74 13.34
N MET A 97 16.72 -13.36 13.14
CA MET A 97 17.90 -14.20 13.39
C MET A 97 18.96 -13.33 14.06
N ASP A 98 19.11 -13.48 15.38
CA ASP A 98 20.02 -12.68 16.20
C ASP A 98 19.83 -11.17 15.96
N GLU A 99 20.72 -10.52 15.23
CA GLU A 99 20.71 -9.08 14.95
C GLU A 99 19.98 -8.72 13.64
N LEU A 100 19.48 -9.72 12.90
CA LEU A 100 18.84 -9.53 11.59
C LEU A 100 17.35 -9.82 11.67
N ASP A 101 16.52 -8.81 11.41
CA ASP A 101 15.10 -8.94 11.13
C ASP A 101 14.85 -8.77 9.65
N TRP A 102 14.02 -9.62 9.06
CA TRP A 102 13.64 -9.48 7.66
C TRP A 102 12.21 -9.96 7.41
N ALA A 103 11.62 -9.44 6.35
CA ALA A 103 10.36 -9.93 5.85
C ALA A 103 10.28 -9.87 4.33
N LEU A 104 9.64 -10.89 3.77
CA LEU A 104 9.21 -10.95 2.37
C LEU A 104 7.70 -10.82 2.31
N SER A 105 7.18 -10.01 1.41
CA SER A 105 5.75 -9.90 1.22
C SER A 105 5.38 -9.87 -0.27
N TYR A 106 4.16 -10.33 -0.55
CA TYR A 106 3.55 -10.30 -1.86
C TYR A 106 2.08 -9.93 -1.74
N LEU A 107 1.62 -9.04 -2.59
CA LEU A 107 0.23 -8.65 -2.71
C LEU A 107 -0.21 -8.72 -4.16
N GLU A 108 -1.38 -9.30 -4.40
CA GLU A 108 -2.08 -9.28 -5.68
C GLU A 108 -3.52 -8.81 -5.47
N GLY A 109 -3.92 -7.79 -6.21
CA GLY A 109 -5.27 -7.22 -6.08
C GLY A 109 -5.40 -5.84 -6.66
N THR A 110 -6.37 -5.09 -6.17
CA THR A 110 -6.64 -3.72 -6.61
C THR A 110 -5.49 -2.78 -6.21
N ASP A 111 -4.99 -2.02 -7.17
CA ASP A 111 -3.91 -1.05 -6.92
C ASP A 111 -4.35 0.00 -5.90
N ARG A 112 -3.54 0.23 -4.86
CA ARG A 112 -3.80 1.24 -3.82
C ARG A 112 -3.67 2.67 -4.35
N GLU A 113 -3.02 2.83 -5.52
CA GLU A 113 -2.79 4.11 -6.18
C GLU A 113 -3.64 4.24 -7.43
N PRO A 114 -4.76 5.00 -7.38
CA PRO A 114 -5.58 5.20 -8.56
C PRO A 114 -4.87 6.11 -9.57
N ARG A 115 -5.12 5.88 -10.85
CA ARG A 115 -4.80 6.85 -11.88
C ARG A 115 -5.93 7.87 -12.01
N LEU A 116 -5.58 9.15 -12.00
CA LEU A 116 -6.56 10.24 -12.08
C LEU A 116 -6.75 10.68 -13.53
N TYR A 117 -7.98 10.63 -14.00
CA TYR A 117 -8.38 11.10 -15.32
C TYR A 117 -9.35 12.28 -15.20
N LYS A 118 -9.38 13.18 -16.19
CA LYS A 118 -10.39 14.22 -16.24
C LYS A 118 -11.78 13.60 -16.46
N ASN A 119 -12.75 14.06 -15.69
CA ASN A 119 -14.16 13.72 -15.93
C ASN A 119 -14.67 14.34 -17.22
N ALA A 120 -15.81 13.86 -17.73
CA ALA A 120 -16.45 14.39 -18.93
C ALA A 120 -16.86 15.85 -18.79
N ASP A 121 -17.09 16.33 -17.57
CA ASP A 121 -17.37 17.74 -17.26
C ASP A 121 -16.15 18.65 -17.42
N GLY A 122 -14.94 18.08 -17.52
CA GLY A 122 -13.67 18.80 -17.63
C GLY A 122 -13.22 19.55 -16.36
N THR A 123 -14.03 19.54 -15.29
CA THR A 123 -13.81 20.34 -14.08
C THR A 123 -13.31 19.52 -12.89
N THR A 124 -13.55 18.22 -12.90
CA THR A 124 -13.15 17.29 -11.82
C THR A 124 -12.29 16.14 -12.33
N LEU A 125 -11.64 15.44 -11.41
CA LEU A 125 -10.86 14.23 -11.69
C LEU A 125 -11.62 12.99 -11.24
N LYS A 126 -11.52 11.94 -12.04
CA LYS A 126 -12.06 10.61 -11.79
C LYS A 126 -10.93 9.68 -11.37
N PRO A 127 -10.99 9.03 -10.19
CA PRO A 127 -10.05 7.98 -9.84
C PRO A 127 -10.40 6.67 -10.55
N VAL A 128 -9.42 6.05 -11.17
CA VAL A 128 -9.53 4.75 -11.84
C VAL A 128 -8.56 3.78 -11.18
N TYR A 129 -9.06 2.67 -10.66
CA TYR A 129 -8.29 1.63 -9.99
C TYR A 129 -8.02 0.46 -10.93
N GLY A 130 -6.74 0.17 -11.16
CA GLY A 130 -6.28 -1.02 -11.89
C GLY A 130 -6.03 -2.19 -10.95
N GLN A 131 -5.50 -3.27 -11.51
CA GLN A 131 -4.94 -4.37 -10.73
C GLN A 131 -3.44 -4.18 -10.60
N ALA A 132 -2.87 -4.67 -9.49
CA ALA A 132 -1.44 -4.61 -9.24
C ALA A 132 -0.94 -5.89 -8.57
N ARG A 133 0.34 -6.15 -8.79
CA ARG A 133 1.14 -7.16 -8.08
C ARG A 133 2.35 -6.48 -7.50
N GLN A 134 2.60 -6.70 -6.24
CA GLN A 134 3.74 -6.12 -5.54
C GLN A 134 4.46 -7.20 -4.74
N ALA A 135 5.78 -7.30 -4.94
CA ALA A 135 6.66 -8.07 -4.08
C ALA A 135 7.59 -7.11 -3.36
N SER A 136 7.82 -7.34 -2.07
CA SER A 136 8.69 -6.50 -1.26
C SER A 136 9.57 -7.27 -0.30
N LEU A 137 10.69 -6.66 0.04
CA LEU A 137 11.68 -7.13 1.02
C LEU A 137 11.93 -5.99 2.02
N GLU A 138 11.88 -6.35 3.29
CA GLU A 138 12.21 -5.51 4.43
C GLU A 138 13.42 -6.11 5.15
N ILE A 139 14.39 -5.30 5.53
CA ILE A 139 15.56 -5.73 6.29
C ILE A 139 15.85 -4.69 7.37
N GLN A 140 16.07 -5.17 8.59
CA GLN A 140 16.59 -4.41 9.70
C GLN A 140 17.75 -5.16 10.32
N TYR A 141 18.89 -4.49 10.46
CA TYR A 141 20.11 -5.10 11.00
C TYR A 141 20.70 -4.23 12.10
N THR A 142 20.88 -4.83 13.28
CA THR A 142 21.49 -4.17 14.43
C THR A 142 22.97 -4.49 14.47
N ILE A 143 23.83 -3.45 14.50
CA ILE A 143 25.27 -3.61 14.64
C ILE A 143 25.80 -2.61 15.68
N SER A 144 26.24 -3.11 16.82
CA SER A 144 26.61 -2.28 17.97
C SER A 144 25.48 -1.31 18.35
N ASP A 145 25.72 0.00 18.21
CA ASP A 145 24.75 1.06 18.53
C ASP A 145 24.01 1.57 17.29
N TRP A 146 24.14 0.91 16.15
CA TRP A 146 23.50 1.29 14.89
C TRP A 146 22.39 0.34 14.49
N LEU A 147 21.29 0.91 14.02
CA LEU A 147 20.19 0.18 13.43
C LEU A 147 20.11 0.55 11.94
N LEU A 148 20.43 -0.41 11.08
CA LEU A 148 20.36 -0.24 9.63
C LEU A 148 19.04 -0.76 9.11
N LYS A 149 18.33 0.02 8.29
CA LYS A 149 17.03 -0.30 7.75
C LYS A 149 17.05 -0.20 6.23
N ALA A 150 16.39 -1.14 5.55
CA ALA A 150 16.22 -1.12 4.11
C ALA A 150 14.88 -1.72 3.71
N GLU A 151 14.22 -1.09 2.76
CA GLU A 151 13.03 -1.62 2.09
C GLU A 151 13.22 -1.56 0.57
N VAL A 152 12.78 -2.59 -0.11
CA VAL A 152 12.78 -2.68 -1.57
C VAL A 152 11.44 -3.25 -2.03
N LEU A 153 10.86 -2.69 -3.08
CA LEU A 153 9.70 -3.26 -3.73
C LEU A 153 9.86 -3.33 -5.25
N SER A 154 9.17 -4.31 -5.82
CA SER A 154 8.89 -4.41 -7.24
C SER A 154 7.38 -4.40 -7.43
N LYS A 155 6.86 -3.49 -8.23
CA LYS A 155 5.44 -3.37 -8.50
C LYS A 155 5.17 -3.44 -10.00
N HIS A 156 4.16 -4.21 -10.35
CA HIS A 156 3.51 -4.20 -11.66
C HIS A 156 2.08 -3.69 -11.48
N SER A 157 1.71 -2.66 -12.23
CA SER A 157 0.36 -2.08 -12.19
C SER A 157 -0.18 -1.94 -13.61
N ASP A 158 -1.43 -2.34 -13.84
CA ASP A 158 -2.09 -2.25 -15.15
C ASP A 158 -2.18 -0.80 -15.67
N LEU A 159 -2.26 0.17 -14.77
CA LEU A 159 -2.41 1.58 -15.11
C LEU A 159 -1.12 2.39 -14.98
N ASN A 160 -0.27 2.04 -14.00
CA ASN A 160 0.90 2.83 -13.64
C ASN A 160 2.23 2.21 -14.14
N GLY A 161 2.15 1.00 -14.77
CA GLY A 161 3.32 0.32 -15.31
C GLY A 161 4.16 -0.40 -14.25
N ASN A 162 5.39 -0.74 -14.62
CA ASN A 162 6.31 -1.47 -13.77
C ASN A 162 7.35 -0.52 -13.20
N TYR A 163 7.66 -0.67 -11.92
CA TYR A 163 8.75 0.05 -11.30
C TYR A 163 9.35 -0.69 -10.11
N TRP A 164 10.53 -0.25 -9.73
CA TRP A 164 11.22 -0.61 -8.51
C TRP A 164 11.39 0.63 -7.65
N ALA A 165 11.28 0.46 -6.35
CA ALA A 165 11.56 1.52 -5.40
C ALA A 165 12.32 0.94 -4.21
N SER A 166 13.15 1.77 -3.58
CA SER A 166 13.88 1.40 -2.37
C SER A 166 14.05 2.59 -1.46
N VAL A 167 14.10 2.33 -0.17
CA VAL A 167 14.45 3.29 0.87
C VAL A 167 15.41 2.62 1.83
N THR A 168 16.39 3.37 2.30
CA THR A 168 17.36 2.94 3.31
C THR A 168 17.49 4.01 4.38
N GLY A 169 17.71 3.59 5.60
CA GLY A 169 17.88 4.47 6.76
C GLY A 169 18.82 3.87 7.79
N PHE A 170 19.20 4.69 8.75
CA PHE A 170 19.96 4.26 9.93
C PHE A 170 19.60 5.12 11.15
N GLU A 171 19.67 4.54 12.28
CA GLU A 171 19.47 5.15 13.60
C GLU A 171 20.63 4.83 14.53
#